data_4c56639ad4bfa13703a6c43c6f81f216
#
_entry.id   4c56639ad4bfa13703a6c43c6f81f216
#
_cell.length_a   1.000
_cell.length_b   1.000
_cell.length_c   1.000
_cell.angle_alpha   90.00
_cell.angle_beta   90.00
_cell.angle_gamma   90.00
#
_symmetry.space_group_name_H-M   'P 1'
#
loop_
_entity.id
_entity.type
_entity.pdbx_description
1 polymer ?
#
loop_
_entity_poly.entity_id
_entity_poly.type
_entity_poly.pdbx_seq_one_letter_code
_entity_poly.pdbx_strand_id
1 'polypeptide(L)'
;ERLLPHAQMIITGMQRAKVDVALADNMHKQISLAGTPNIWDAFLQFGITNIVSAMPGVSLVAEVKAQQESTRLLLERTLDLAVLFDPPKVDELVVERICELPIIPVSAFETANSENFFDNQYVYVDWGTTFSLWHAREFNGHAPPYFRTSTGRIALDLILKCGGSAFIPKLLVEEQLKAGDLYHVEDVAHTSRDVFVAYHRDNEQTPLLEKLVTLLTELQIKT
;
A
#
# COMPACT_ATOMS: atom_id res chain seq x y z
N GLU A 1 -15.96 -28.33 -3.22
CA GLU A 1 -15.13 -27.18 -2.70
C GLU A 1 -13.62 -27.37 -2.88
N ARG A 2 -13.06 -28.60 -2.75
CA ARG A 2 -11.61 -28.85 -2.91
C ARG A 2 -11.07 -28.65 -4.33
N LEU A 3 -11.90 -28.76 -5.35
CA LEU A 3 -11.53 -28.58 -6.77
C LEU A 3 -11.51 -27.13 -7.23
N LEU A 4 -12.21 -26.23 -6.54
CA LEU A 4 -12.35 -24.83 -6.94
C LEU A 4 -11.01 -24.07 -7.02
N PRO A 5 -10.09 -24.20 -6.03
CA PRO A 5 -8.78 -23.56 -6.11
C PRO A 5 -7.95 -24.09 -7.29
N HIS A 6 -7.99 -25.39 -7.55
CA HIS A 6 -7.26 -25.98 -8.68
C HIS A 6 -7.84 -25.55 -10.04
N ALA A 7 -9.16 -25.46 -10.14
CA ALA A 7 -9.81 -24.94 -11.35
C ALA A 7 -9.47 -23.48 -11.61
N GLN A 8 -9.45 -22.64 -10.56
CA GLN A 8 -9.04 -21.24 -10.65
C GLN A 8 -7.58 -21.10 -11.10
N MET A 9 -6.67 -21.92 -10.55
CA MET A 9 -5.27 -21.95 -10.93
C MET A 9 -5.09 -22.32 -12.42
N ILE A 10 -5.81 -23.33 -12.92
CA ILE A 10 -5.79 -23.73 -14.33
C ILE A 10 -6.32 -22.61 -15.22
N ILE A 11 -7.44 -21.97 -14.86
CA ILE A 11 -8.05 -20.87 -15.62
C ILE A 11 -7.09 -19.68 -15.67
N THR A 12 -6.49 -19.29 -14.54
CA THR A 12 -5.53 -18.19 -14.47
C THR A 12 -4.27 -18.48 -15.27
N GLY A 13 -3.72 -19.70 -15.16
CA GLY A 13 -2.58 -20.15 -15.97
C GLY A 13 -2.89 -20.14 -17.47
N MET A 14 -4.10 -20.60 -17.86
CA MET A 14 -4.53 -20.57 -19.27
C MET A 14 -4.77 -19.13 -19.80
N GLN A 15 -5.25 -18.23 -18.96
CA GLN A 15 -5.38 -16.82 -19.32
C GLN A 15 -4.01 -16.17 -19.50
N ARG A 16 -3.04 -16.42 -18.60
CA ARG A 16 -1.65 -15.99 -18.77
C ARG A 16 -1.04 -16.53 -20.05
N ALA A 17 -1.14 -17.83 -20.29
CA ALA A 17 -0.62 -18.42 -21.52
C ALA A 17 -1.23 -17.83 -22.78
N LYS A 18 -2.53 -17.47 -22.79
CA LYS A 18 -3.19 -16.78 -23.90
C LYS A 18 -2.63 -15.37 -24.09
N VAL A 19 -2.39 -14.64 -23.00
CA VAL A 19 -1.79 -13.31 -23.05
C VAL A 19 -0.36 -13.39 -23.55
N ASP A 20 0.45 -14.33 -23.04
CA ASP A 20 1.82 -14.54 -23.48
C ASP A 20 1.91 -14.90 -24.96
N VAL A 21 1.01 -15.75 -25.47
CA VAL A 21 0.92 -16.07 -26.90
C VAL A 21 0.48 -14.86 -27.72
N ALA A 22 -0.50 -14.08 -27.24
CA ALA A 22 -0.96 -12.87 -27.93
C ALA A 22 0.09 -11.73 -27.91
N LEU A 23 0.94 -11.69 -26.88
CA LEU A 23 2.04 -10.74 -26.74
C LEU A 23 3.32 -11.21 -27.45
N ALA A 24 3.43 -12.49 -27.83
CA ALA A 24 4.59 -13.04 -28.52
C ALA A 24 4.92 -12.30 -29.82
N ASP A 25 3.93 -11.76 -30.50
CA ASP A 25 4.12 -10.94 -31.71
C ASP A 25 4.77 -9.58 -31.41
N ASN A 26 4.73 -9.07 -30.15
CA ASN A 26 5.30 -7.78 -29.73
C ASN A 26 6.36 -7.88 -28.64
N MET A 27 6.82 -9.08 -28.27
CA MET A 27 7.88 -9.35 -27.28
C MET A 27 7.64 -8.69 -25.89
N HIS A 28 6.40 -8.55 -25.46
CA HIS A 28 6.09 -7.97 -24.15
C HIS A 28 5.99 -9.07 -23.07
N LYS A 29 6.81 -8.93 -22.02
CA LYS A 29 6.64 -9.70 -20.79
C LYS A 29 5.56 -9.05 -19.93
N GLN A 30 4.79 -9.84 -19.20
CA GLN A 30 3.78 -9.34 -18.26
C GLN A 30 4.25 -9.54 -16.82
N ILE A 31 4.09 -8.52 -15.98
CA ILE A 31 4.28 -8.59 -14.54
C ILE A 31 2.98 -8.19 -13.85
N SER A 32 2.53 -9.01 -12.91
CA SER A 32 1.40 -8.72 -12.04
C SER A 32 1.90 -8.18 -10.69
N LEU A 33 1.43 -6.98 -10.33
CA LEU A 33 1.73 -6.26 -9.09
C LEU A 33 0.46 -6.10 -8.27
N ALA A 34 0.47 -6.51 -7.01
CA ALA A 34 -0.62 -6.24 -6.08
C ALA A 34 -0.17 -5.42 -4.87
N GLY A 35 -1.11 -4.63 -4.34
CA GLY A 35 -0.98 -3.94 -3.07
C GLY A 35 -2.32 -3.90 -2.33
N THR A 36 -2.30 -3.74 -1.01
CA THR A 36 -3.52 -3.44 -0.26
C THR A 36 -4.03 -2.04 -0.59
N PRO A 37 -5.32 -1.72 -0.34
CA PRO A 37 -5.85 -0.38 -0.59
C PRO A 37 -4.97 0.73 0.00
N ASN A 38 -4.51 0.54 1.24
CA ASN A 38 -3.65 1.50 1.93
C ASN A 38 -2.26 1.64 1.32
N ILE A 39 -1.68 0.56 0.80
CA ILE A 39 -0.40 0.61 0.06
C ILE A 39 -0.56 1.38 -1.25
N TRP A 40 -1.68 1.21 -1.94
CA TRP A 40 -1.97 2.00 -3.14
C TRP A 40 -2.09 3.48 -2.81
N ASP A 41 -2.89 3.84 -1.80
CA ASP A 41 -3.10 5.22 -1.38
C ASP A 41 -1.82 5.89 -0.87
N ALA A 42 -1.02 5.17 -0.07
CA ALA A 42 0.11 5.73 0.63
C ALA A 42 1.41 5.75 -0.19
N PHE A 43 1.54 4.88 -1.20
CA PHE A 43 2.82 4.66 -1.85
C PHE A 43 2.73 4.41 -3.36
N LEU A 44 2.07 3.32 -3.80
CA LEU A 44 2.17 2.85 -5.19
C LEU A 44 1.65 3.86 -6.23
N GLN A 45 0.53 4.54 -5.95
CA GLN A 45 -0.06 5.49 -6.90
C GLN A 45 0.87 6.65 -7.27
N PHE A 46 1.79 7.03 -6.39
CA PHE A 46 2.73 8.14 -6.64
C PHE A 46 3.87 7.75 -7.58
N GLY A 47 4.16 6.45 -7.70
CA GLY A 47 5.27 5.96 -8.51
C GLY A 47 4.89 5.19 -9.76
N ILE A 48 3.62 4.79 -9.90
CA ILE A 48 3.22 3.85 -10.97
C ILE A 48 3.53 4.40 -12.38
N THR A 49 3.38 5.67 -12.63
CA THR A 49 3.69 6.33 -13.91
C THR A 49 5.19 6.27 -14.24
N ASN A 50 6.04 6.46 -13.23
CA ASN A 50 7.49 6.36 -13.38
C ASN A 50 7.90 4.92 -13.68
N ILE A 51 7.30 3.94 -12.99
CA ILE A 51 7.55 2.52 -13.21
C ILE A 51 7.19 2.11 -14.64
N VAL A 52 5.98 2.47 -15.09
CA VAL A 52 5.53 2.16 -16.46
C VAL A 52 6.48 2.77 -17.50
N SER A 53 6.90 4.01 -17.30
CA SER A 53 7.84 4.70 -18.23
C SER A 53 9.24 4.08 -18.22
N ALA A 54 9.71 3.57 -17.07
CA ALA A 54 11.05 2.98 -16.92
C ALA A 54 11.14 1.53 -17.38
N MET A 55 9.99 0.88 -17.66
CA MET A 55 9.91 -0.53 -18.07
C MET A 55 9.25 -0.68 -19.45
N PRO A 56 9.81 -0.08 -20.53
CA PRO A 56 9.25 -0.23 -21.87
C PRO A 56 9.29 -1.70 -22.29
N GLY A 57 8.24 -2.18 -22.95
CA GLY A 57 8.11 -3.58 -23.35
C GLY A 57 7.67 -4.55 -22.24
N VAL A 58 7.32 -4.04 -21.07
CA VAL A 58 6.69 -4.82 -19.99
C VAL A 58 5.23 -4.38 -19.84
N SER A 59 4.30 -5.35 -19.89
CA SER A 59 2.90 -5.14 -19.53
C SER A 59 2.76 -5.25 -18.02
N LEU A 60 2.30 -4.20 -17.35
CA LEU A 60 2.09 -4.20 -15.91
C LEU A 60 0.61 -4.37 -15.59
N VAL A 61 0.26 -5.42 -14.87
CA VAL A 61 -1.09 -5.64 -14.30
C VAL A 61 -1.07 -5.22 -12.85
N ALA A 62 -1.78 -4.14 -12.53
CA ALA A 62 -1.82 -3.54 -11.21
C ALA A 62 -3.15 -3.86 -10.53
N GLU A 63 -3.11 -4.52 -9.38
CA GLU A 63 -4.30 -5.01 -8.68
C GLU A 63 -4.36 -4.55 -7.22
N VAL A 64 -5.58 -4.36 -6.73
CA VAL A 64 -5.84 -4.19 -5.29
C VAL A 64 -6.24 -5.54 -4.72
N LYS A 65 -5.46 -6.05 -3.78
CA LYS A 65 -5.69 -7.37 -3.13
C LYS A 65 -5.54 -7.25 -1.62
N ALA A 66 -6.30 -8.07 -0.89
CA ALA A 66 -6.05 -8.24 0.54
C ALA A 66 -4.71 -8.95 0.76
N GLN A 67 -4.03 -8.67 1.88
CA GLN A 67 -2.73 -9.25 2.20
C GLN A 67 -2.72 -10.80 2.14
N GLN A 68 -3.73 -11.44 2.74
CA GLN A 68 -3.85 -12.90 2.75
C GLN A 68 -4.04 -13.48 1.34
N GLU A 69 -4.83 -12.81 0.51
CA GLU A 69 -5.03 -13.17 -0.89
C GLU A 69 -3.72 -13.01 -1.67
N SER A 70 -3.01 -11.90 -1.51
CA SER A 70 -1.70 -11.68 -2.15
C SER A 70 -0.70 -12.77 -1.79
N THR A 71 -0.60 -13.13 -0.50
CA THR A 71 0.28 -14.22 -0.04
C THR A 71 -0.07 -15.55 -0.72
N ARG A 72 -1.34 -15.90 -0.79
CA ARG A 72 -1.80 -17.12 -1.46
C ARG A 72 -1.44 -17.11 -2.94
N LEU A 73 -1.72 -16.00 -3.64
CA LEU A 73 -1.45 -15.88 -5.08
C LEU A 73 0.06 -15.89 -5.40
N LEU A 74 0.92 -15.35 -4.52
CA LEU A 74 2.38 -15.46 -4.64
C LEU A 74 2.83 -16.92 -4.56
N LEU A 75 2.32 -17.69 -3.58
CA LEU A 75 2.64 -19.11 -3.42
C LEU A 75 2.10 -19.97 -4.57
N GLU A 76 0.95 -19.63 -5.13
CA GLU A 76 0.37 -20.23 -6.33
C GLU A 76 1.07 -19.76 -7.63
N ARG A 77 2.04 -18.82 -7.54
CA ARG A 77 2.75 -18.21 -8.68
C ARG A 77 1.82 -17.58 -9.72
N THR A 78 0.65 -17.12 -9.27
CA THR A 78 -0.32 -16.41 -10.10
C THR A 78 -0.24 -14.88 -9.91
N LEU A 79 0.52 -14.42 -8.92
CA LEU A 79 0.94 -13.05 -8.70
C LEU A 79 2.47 -13.02 -8.69
N ASP A 80 3.07 -12.03 -9.34
CA ASP A 80 4.53 -11.94 -9.44
C ASP A 80 5.13 -11.16 -8.27
N LEU A 81 4.51 -10.04 -7.86
CA LEU A 81 5.00 -9.20 -6.78
C LEU A 81 3.84 -8.61 -5.97
N ALA A 82 3.98 -8.59 -4.65
CA ALA A 82 3.10 -7.88 -3.74
C ALA A 82 3.85 -6.81 -2.97
N VAL A 83 3.20 -5.65 -2.72
CA VAL A 83 3.70 -4.59 -1.84
C VAL A 83 2.81 -4.55 -0.60
N LEU A 84 3.42 -4.64 0.59
CA LEU A 84 2.73 -4.92 1.84
C LEU A 84 3.33 -4.13 3.02
N PHE A 85 2.51 -3.80 4.03
CA PHE A 85 2.99 -3.28 5.31
C PHE A 85 3.43 -4.39 6.28
N ASP A 86 2.72 -5.51 6.30
CA ASP A 86 2.97 -6.64 7.20
C ASP A 86 3.23 -7.90 6.34
N PRO A 87 4.48 -8.15 5.89
CA PRO A 87 4.76 -9.24 4.98
C PRO A 87 4.61 -10.61 5.66
N PRO A 88 4.24 -11.66 4.91
CA PRO A 88 4.17 -13.00 5.44
C PRO A 88 5.56 -13.54 5.77
N LYS A 89 5.63 -14.36 6.83
CA LYS A 89 6.84 -15.11 7.19
C LYS A 89 6.73 -16.52 6.59
N VAL A 90 7.09 -16.64 5.31
CA VAL A 90 6.99 -17.89 4.54
C VAL A 90 8.30 -18.09 3.79
N ASP A 91 8.91 -19.27 3.94
CA ASP A 91 10.26 -19.55 3.41
C ASP A 91 10.34 -19.54 1.89
N GLU A 92 9.24 -19.81 1.19
CA GLU A 92 9.16 -19.80 -0.27
C GLU A 92 9.16 -18.38 -0.87
N LEU A 93 8.92 -17.36 -0.05
CA LEU A 93 8.87 -15.98 -0.48
C LEU A 93 10.17 -15.24 -0.12
N VAL A 94 10.64 -14.44 -1.05
CA VAL A 94 11.64 -13.39 -0.80
C VAL A 94 10.87 -12.18 -0.30
N VAL A 95 11.31 -11.60 0.81
CA VAL A 95 10.73 -10.41 1.41
C VAL A 95 11.83 -9.38 1.60
N GLU A 96 11.64 -8.19 1.03
CA GLU A 96 12.60 -7.09 1.11
C GLU A 96 11.90 -5.82 1.60
N ARG A 97 12.53 -5.11 2.55
CA ARG A 97 12.10 -3.78 2.98
C ARG A 97 12.57 -2.76 1.93
N ILE A 98 11.64 -1.98 1.40
CA ILE A 98 11.97 -0.99 0.35
C ILE A 98 11.99 0.45 0.87
N CYS A 99 11.12 0.79 1.82
CA CYS A 99 11.09 2.15 2.38
C CYS A 99 10.39 2.19 3.73
N GLU A 100 10.40 3.38 4.31
CA GLU A 100 9.65 3.75 5.51
C GLU A 100 8.75 4.94 5.18
N LEU A 101 7.47 4.84 5.53
CA LEU A 101 6.49 5.89 5.34
C LEU A 101 6.13 6.54 6.68
N PRO A 102 6.45 7.82 6.89
CA PRO A 102 5.98 8.57 8.04
C PRO A 102 4.46 8.69 8.02
N ILE A 103 3.80 8.31 9.12
CA ILE A 103 2.36 8.47 9.35
C ILE A 103 2.22 9.55 10.41
N ILE A 104 1.72 10.71 10.01
CA ILE A 104 1.64 11.91 10.82
C ILE A 104 0.20 12.21 11.23
N PRO A 105 -0.01 12.81 12.42
CA PRO A 105 -1.31 13.33 12.82
C PRO A 105 -1.60 14.64 12.09
N VAL A 106 -2.75 14.69 11.41
CA VAL A 106 -3.20 15.87 10.68
C VAL A 106 -4.62 16.23 11.08
N SER A 107 -4.94 17.52 11.00
CA SER A 107 -6.26 18.05 11.28
C SER A 107 -6.67 19.09 10.25
N ALA A 108 -7.98 19.19 9.97
CA ALA A 108 -8.55 20.29 9.21
C ALA A 108 -8.69 21.59 10.06
N PHE A 109 -8.35 21.54 11.33
CA PHE A 109 -8.43 22.67 12.24
C PHE A 109 -7.03 23.13 12.63
N GLU A 110 -6.68 24.38 12.36
CA GLU A 110 -5.40 25.00 12.73
C GLU A 110 -5.15 24.99 14.24
N THR A 111 -6.22 25.04 15.03
CA THR A 111 -6.16 25.05 16.51
C THR A 111 -6.09 23.64 17.13
N ALA A 112 -5.96 22.60 16.31
CA ALA A 112 -5.82 21.24 16.81
C ALA A 112 -4.49 21.06 17.55
N ASN A 113 -4.55 20.35 18.68
CA ASN A 113 -3.41 20.03 19.53
C ASN A 113 -3.65 18.66 20.22
N SER A 114 -2.69 18.21 21.01
CA SER A 114 -2.76 16.91 21.69
C SER A 114 -3.97 16.75 22.64
N GLU A 115 -4.51 17.86 23.18
CA GLU A 115 -5.65 17.81 24.09
C GLU A 115 -6.98 17.57 23.35
N ASN A 116 -7.11 18.06 22.10
CA ASN A 116 -8.36 18.03 21.34
C ASN A 116 -8.32 17.21 20.05
N PHE A 117 -7.19 16.60 19.68
CA PHE A 117 -7.02 15.85 18.44
C PHE A 117 -8.05 14.74 18.26
N PHE A 118 -8.35 13.99 19.33
CA PHE A 118 -9.29 12.87 19.29
C PHE A 118 -10.75 13.30 19.47
N ASP A 119 -11.00 14.48 20.00
CA ASP A 119 -12.35 15.02 20.23
C ASP A 119 -12.94 15.66 18.97
N ASN A 120 -12.10 16.05 18.02
CA ASN A 120 -12.46 16.75 16.80
C ASN A 120 -12.76 15.79 15.63
N GLN A 121 -13.81 14.98 15.74
CA GLN A 121 -14.24 14.07 14.68
C GLN A 121 -13.09 13.17 14.18
N TYR A 122 -12.39 12.53 15.10
CA TYR A 122 -11.25 11.68 14.78
C TYR A 122 -11.62 10.52 13.86
N VAL A 123 -10.90 10.38 12.74
CA VAL A 123 -11.03 9.30 11.77
C VAL A 123 -9.89 8.32 11.95
N TYR A 124 -10.21 7.10 12.36
CA TYR A 124 -9.23 6.02 12.45
C TYR A 124 -9.04 5.35 11.09
N VAL A 125 -7.79 5.30 10.62
CA VAL A 125 -7.39 4.53 9.44
C VAL A 125 -6.60 3.31 9.88
N ASP A 126 -6.95 2.14 9.34
CA ASP A 126 -6.20 0.90 9.59
C ASP A 126 -4.95 0.85 8.71
N TRP A 127 -3.79 1.20 9.28
CA TRP A 127 -2.48 1.11 8.64
C TRP A 127 -1.75 -0.21 8.93
N GLY A 128 -2.51 -1.28 9.26
CA GLY A 128 -1.99 -2.61 9.56
C GLY A 128 -1.72 -2.86 11.04
N THR A 129 -1.30 -4.08 11.34
CA THR A 129 -1.20 -4.59 12.72
C THR A 129 -0.26 -3.79 13.60
N THR A 130 0.92 -3.44 13.08
CA THR A 130 1.92 -2.67 13.84
C THR A 130 1.40 -1.29 14.23
N PHE A 131 0.70 -0.61 13.31
CA PHE A 131 0.06 0.67 13.61
C PHE A 131 -1.05 0.53 14.67
N SER A 132 -1.90 -0.47 14.53
CA SER A 132 -3.00 -0.70 15.47
C SER A 132 -2.50 -0.93 16.90
N LEU A 133 -1.43 -1.71 17.06
CA LEU A 133 -0.82 -1.97 18.37
C LEU A 133 -0.15 -0.72 18.95
N TRP A 134 0.57 0.04 18.13
CA TRP A 134 1.17 1.31 18.54
C TRP A 134 0.08 2.31 18.97
N HIS A 135 -0.94 2.51 18.14
CA HIS A 135 -2.03 3.43 18.41
C HIS A 135 -2.79 3.08 19.71
N ALA A 136 -3.09 1.80 19.92
CA ALA A 136 -3.76 1.33 21.14
C ALA A 136 -2.91 1.53 22.40
N ARG A 137 -1.59 1.42 22.29
CA ARG A 137 -0.68 1.65 23.42
C ARG A 137 -0.52 3.13 23.74
N GLU A 138 -0.33 3.95 22.71
CA GLU A 138 -0.02 5.38 22.87
C GLU A 138 -1.24 6.20 23.25
N PHE A 139 -2.40 5.85 22.72
CA PHE A 139 -3.64 6.63 22.88
C PHE A 139 -4.73 5.86 23.64
N ASN A 140 -4.33 5.08 24.64
CA ASN A 140 -5.28 4.35 25.48
C ASN A 140 -6.14 5.30 26.29
N GLY A 141 -7.48 5.10 26.25
CA GLY A 141 -8.44 5.88 27.04
C GLY A 141 -9.08 7.07 26.33
N HIS A 142 -8.71 7.37 25.09
CA HIS A 142 -9.39 8.36 24.26
C HIS A 142 -10.76 7.85 23.79
N ALA A 143 -11.62 8.79 23.40
CA ALA A 143 -12.95 8.49 22.86
C ALA A 143 -12.85 7.59 21.60
N PRO A 144 -13.84 6.73 21.34
CA PRO A 144 -13.85 5.94 20.11
C PRO A 144 -13.88 6.85 18.89
N PRO A 145 -13.23 6.46 17.79
CA PRO A 145 -13.19 7.28 16.59
C PRO A 145 -14.60 7.53 16.04
N TYR A 146 -14.83 8.74 15.54
CA TYR A 146 -16.06 9.11 14.85
C TYR A 146 -16.31 8.24 13.61
N PHE A 147 -15.25 7.90 12.90
CA PHE A 147 -15.32 7.06 11.71
C PHE A 147 -14.11 6.11 11.64
N ARG A 148 -14.30 4.92 11.07
CA ARG A 148 -13.23 3.95 10.79
C ARG A 148 -13.19 3.58 9.32
N THR A 149 -12.00 3.51 8.74
CA THR A 149 -11.82 3.11 7.36
C THR A 149 -10.54 2.29 7.20
N SER A 150 -10.46 1.52 6.11
CA SER A 150 -9.26 0.81 5.69
C SER A 150 -8.56 1.50 4.51
N THR A 151 -8.91 2.75 4.16
CA THR A 151 -8.24 3.52 3.11
C THR A 151 -7.95 4.95 3.56
N GLY A 152 -6.72 5.39 3.31
CA GLY A 152 -6.29 6.75 3.62
C GLY A 152 -7.03 7.81 2.80
N ARG A 153 -7.38 7.49 1.57
CA ARG A 153 -8.11 8.41 0.67
C ARG A 153 -9.49 8.75 1.19
N ILE A 154 -10.23 7.78 1.71
CA ILE A 154 -11.56 8.03 2.32
C ILE A 154 -11.41 8.93 3.55
N ALA A 155 -10.41 8.68 4.39
CA ALA A 155 -10.16 9.52 5.56
C ALA A 155 -9.82 10.96 5.14
N LEU A 156 -8.92 11.13 4.18
CA LEU A 156 -8.53 12.43 3.65
C LEU A 156 -9.74 13.21 3.09
N ASP A 157 -10.53 12.56 2.24
CA ASP A 157 -11.73 13.20 1.67
C ASP A 157 -12.74 13.61 2.75
N LEU A 158 -12.89 12.78 3.78
CA LEU A 158 -13.81 13.06 4.88
C LEU A 158 -13.36 14.27 5.70
N ILE A 159 -12.09 14.31 6.14
CA ILE A 159 -11.58 15.41 6.98
C ILE A 159 -11.53 16.73 6.21
N LEU A 160 -11.25 16.72 4.90
CA LEU A 160 -11.27 17.92 4.06
C LEU A 160 -12.67 18.49 3.89
N LYS A 161 -13.71 17.64 3.80
CA LYS A 161 -15.10 18.08 3.54
C LYS A 161 -15.89 18.39 4.81
N CYS A 162 -15.65 17.63 5.87
CA CYS A 162 -16.44 17.67 7.08
C CYS A 162 -15.68 18.24 8.31
N GLY A 163 -14.39 18.47 8.15
CA GLY A 163 -13.49 18.69 9.28
C GLY A 163 -13.10 17.37 9.95
N GLY A 164 -12.20 17.46 10.92
CA GLY A 164 -11.76 16.31 11.70
C GLY A 164 -10.24 16.15 11.70
N SER A 165 -9.80 15.05 12.27
CA SER A 165 -8.40 14.68 12.42
C SER A 165 -8.16 13.21 12.06
N ALA A 166 -6.95 12.87 11.63
CA ALA A 166 -6.56 11.50 11.29
C ALA A 166 -5.04 11.33 11.32
N PHE A 167 -4.58 10.08 11.44
CA PHE A 167 -3.20 9.70 11.12
C PHE A 167 -3.11 9.32 9.64
N ILE A 168 -2.33 10.06 8.86
CA ILE A 168 -2.22 9.87 7.40
C ILE A 168 -0.74 9.90 6.98
N PRO A 169 -0.30 9.08 6.01
CA PRO A 169 1.04 9.17 5.44
C PRO A 169 1.32 10.59 4.94
N LYS A 170 2.48 11.14 5.33
CA LYS A 170 2.88 12.50 4.96
C LYS A 170 2.79 12.73 3.44
N LEU A 171 3.23 11.75 2.65
CA LEU A 171 3.20 11.81 1.19
C LEU A 171 1.78 12.03 0.62
N LEU A 172 0.75 11.46 1.27
CA LEU A 172 -0.64 11.57 0.80
C LEU A 172 -1.26 12.95 1.05
N VAL A 173 -0.75 13.71 2.01
CA VAL A 173 -1.30 15.01 2.46
C VAL A 173 -0.38 16.19 2.20
N GLU A 174 0.74 15.98 1.52
CA GLU A 174 1.76 17.03 1.34
C GLU A 174 1.22 18.27 0.62
N GLU A 175 0.39 18.09 -0.39
CA GLU A 175 -0.25 19.19 -1.12
C GLU A 175 -1.22 19.97 -0.23
N GLN A 176 -2.02 19.28 0.58
CA GLN A 176 -2.99 19.90 1.49
C GLN A 176 -2.30 20.65 2.63
N LEU A 177 -1.18 20.12 3.13
CA LEU A 177 -0.37 20.83 4.12
C LEU A 177 0.23 22.10 3.54
N LYS A 178 0.75 22.07 2.30
CA LYS A 178 1.29 23.26 1.60
C LYS A 178 0.20 24.28 1.27
N ALA A 179 -1.02 23.82 0.96
CA ALA A 179 -2.15 24.69 0.67
C ALA A 179 -2.79 25.31 1.92
N GLY A 180 -2.50 24.78 3.12
CA GLY A 180 -3.15 25.18 4.37
C GLY A 180 -4.56 24.62 4.54
N ASP A 181 -4.92 23.60 3.78
CA ASP A 181 -6.20 22.87 3.92
C ASP A 181 -6.15 21.87 5.09
N LEU A 182 -4.95 21.42 5.45
CA LEU A 182 -4.68 20.58 6.61
C LEU A 182 -3.47 21.10 7.38
N TYR A 183 -3.43 20.80 8.67
CA TYR A 183 -2.38 21.19 9.61
C TYR A 183 -1.77 19.96 10.26
N HIS A 184 -0.44 19.87 10.30
CA HIS A 184 0.28 18.86 11.06
C HIS A 184 0.20 19.21 12.56
N VAL A 185 -0.24 18.26 13.38
CA VAL A 185 -0.40 18.45 14.83
C VAL A 185 0.86 17.93 15.52
N GLU A 186 1.89 18.78 15.63
CA GLU A 186 3.25 18.41 16.01
C GLU A 186 3.38 17.85 17.44
N ASP A 187 2.48 18.24 18.35
CA ASP A 187 2.47 17.80 19.75
C ASP A 187 1.73 16.47 19.98
N VAL A 188 1.22 15.85 18.92
CA VAL A 188 0.69 14.48 18.93
C VAL A 188 1.77 13.50 18.48
N ALA A 189 1.99 12.43 19.26
CA ALA A 189 2.94 11.40 18.89
C ALA A 189 2.61 10.82 17.51
N HIS A 190 3.64 10.59 16.70
CA HIS A 190 3.53 10.03 15.36
C HIS A 190 4.35 8.73 15.24
N THR A 191 4.17 8.03 14.14
CA THR A 191 4.86 6.77 13.86
C THR A 191 5.22 6.66 12.39
N SER A 192 5.84 5.55 12.01
CA SER A 192 6.09 5.21 10.62
C SER A 192 5.69 3.76 10.33
N ARG A 193 5.57 3.44 9.05
CA ARG A 193 5.33 2.08 8.57
C ARG A 193 6.37 1.70 7.55
N ASP A 194 7.02 0.55 7.79
CA ASP A 194 7.86 -0.07 6.78
C ASP A 194 7.01 -0.62 5.64
N VAL A 195 7.49 -0.42 4.41
CA VAL A 195 6.93 -1.00 3.20
C VAL A 195 7.83 -2.12 2.72
N PHE A 196 7.24 -3.25 2.43
CA PHE A 196 7.93 -4.44 1.95
C PHE A 196 7.41 -4.85 0.58
N VAL A 197 8.29 -5.42 -0.21
CA VAL A 197 7.93 -6.24 -1.38
C VAL A 197 8.05 -7.70 -1.03
N ALA A 198 7.20 -8.52 -1.63
CA ALA A 198 7.25 -9.97 -1.52
C ALA A 198 7.05 -10.60 -2.90
N TYR A 199 7.85 -11.61 -3.25
CA TYR A 199 7.74 -12.39 -4.48
C TYR A 199 8.22 -13.83 -4.25
N HIS A 200 7.81 -14.77 -5.10
CA HIS A 200 8.24 -16.16 -4.99
C HIS A 200 9.70 -16.30 -5.41
N ARG A 201 10.55 -17.00 -4.58
CA ARG A 201 11.99 -17.14 -4.85
C ARG A 201 12.32 -17.81 -6.20
N ASP A 202 11.46 -18.70 -6.69
CA ASP A 202 11.60 -19.38 -7.96
C ASP A 202 10.74 -18.72 -9.06
N ASN A 203 10.55 -17.39 -9.02
CA ASN A 203 9.86 -16.68 -10.08
C ASN A 203 10.74 -16.61 -11.33
N GLU A 204 10.19 -17.02 -12.47
CA GLU A 204 10.94 -17.07 -13.75
C GLU A 204 11.33 -15.68 -14.26
N GLN A 205 10.69 -14.62 -13.76
CA GLN A 205 10.93 -13.23 -14.14
C GLN A 205 11.78 -12.46 -13.11
N THR A 206 12.53 -13.15 -12.26
CA THR A 206 13.34 -12.54 -11.19
C THR A 206 14.13 -11.30 -11.65
N PRO A 207 14.84 -11.26 -12.81
CA PRO A 207 15.56 -10.05 -13.21
C PRO A 207 14.67 -8.84 -13.48
N LEU A 208 13.43 -9.05 -13.91
CA LEU A 208 12.45 -7.96 -14.09
C LEU A 208 11.87 -7.52 -12.75
N LEU A 209 11.67 -8.46 -11.83
CA LEU A 209 11.21 -8.16 -10.46
C LEU A 209 12.26 -7.35 -9.70
N GLU A 210 13.54 -7.71 -9.78
CA GLU A 210 14.62 -6.95 -9.16
C GLU A 210 14.69 -5.51 -9.70
N LYS A 211 14.50 -5.33 -11.02
CA LYS A 211 14.39 -3.98 -11.60
C LYS A 211 13.18 -3.23 -11.04
N LEU A 212 12.03 -3.88 -10.95
CA LEU A 212 10.82 -3.27 -10.39
C LEU A 212 11.01 -2.89 -8.91
N VAL A 213 11.63 -3.76 -8.10
CA VAL A 213 11.97 -3.50 -6.70
C VAL A 213 12.90 -2.29 -6.58
N THR A 214 13.93 -2.20 -7.44
CA THR A 214 14.83 -1.04 -7.50
C THR A 214 14.05 0.25 -7.76
N LEU A 215 13.17 0.26 -8.77
CA LEU A 215 12.35 1.42 -9.10
C LEU A 215 11.41 1.81 -7.94
N LEU A 216 10.82 0.83 -7.26
CA LEU A 216 9.98 1.07 -6.08
C LEU A 216 10.79 1.69 -4.93
N THR A 217 12.02 1.24 -4.71
CA THR A 217 12.91 1.80 -3.67
C THR A 217 13.31 3.25 -3.99
N GLU A 218 13.54 3.56 -5.26
CA GLU A 218 13.91 4.91 -5.70
C GLU A 218 12.78 5.95 -5.57
N LEU A 219 11.53 5.52 -5.44
CA LEU A 219 10.38 6.43 -5.25
C LEU A 219 10.52 7.27 -3.97
N GLN A 220 11.15 6.73 -2.93
CA GLN A 220 11.35 7.43 -1.67
C GLN A 220 12.40 8.55 -1.76
N ILE A 221 13.36 8.47 -2.67
CA ILE A 221 14.49 9.40 -2.73
C ILE A 221 14.10 10.75 -3.37
N LYS A 222 12.93 10.80 -4.03
CA LYS A 222 12.45 11.99 -4.76
C LYS A 222 11.40 12.81 -4.02
N THR A 223 11.07 12.41 -2.78
CA THR A 223 10.14 13.10 -1.87
C THR A 223 10.90 13.74 -0.71
#